data_38f93ad469ca72caecd37e1e1f3591a9
#
_entry.id   38f93ad469ca72caecd37e1e1f3591a9
#
_cell.length_a   1.000
_cell.length_b   1.000
_cell.length_c   1.000
_cell.angle_alpha   90.00
_cell.angle_beta   90.00
_cell.angle_gamma   90.00
#
_symmetry.space_group_name_H-M   'P 1'
#
loop_
_entity.id
_entity.type
_entity.pdbx_description
1 polymer ?
#
loop_
_entity_poly.entity_id
_entity_poly.type
_entity_poly.pdbx_seq_one_letter_code
_entity_poly.pdbx_strand_id
1 'polypeptide(L)'
;MRIGREYKPCEVEFGNGLNIGEVFYYRGEYDNKEELYMKIRYIEYDECHCDMVRYNAVNLEDGSLTFVDDDDTVTIANVHIEKD
;
A
#
# COMPACT_ATOMS: atom_id res chain seq x y z
N MET A 1 17.97 -13.96 11.00
CA MET A 1 16.56 -13.85 10.65
C MET A 1 16.11 -15.01 9.79
N ARG A 2 14.98 -15.49 10.10
CA ARG A 2 14.44 -16.60 9.35
C ARG A 2 13.27 -16.17 8.50
N ILE A 3 13.30 -16.51 7.24
CA ILE A 3 12.21 -16.24 6.35
C ILE A 3 11.33 -17.48 6.30
N GLY A 4 10.07 -17.28 6.59
CA GLY A 4 9.14 -18.40 6.57
C GLY A 4 8.99 -18.94 5.18
N ARG A 5 9.06 -20.25 5.07
CA ARG A 5 8.96 -20.86 3.79
C ARG A 5 7.59 -20.99 3.27
N GLU A 6 6.63 -20.99 4.15
CA GLU A 6 5.27 -21.16 3.74
C GLU A 6 4.55 -19.86 3.63
N TYR A 7 5.17 -18.95 2.97
CA TYR A 7 4.58 -17.67 2.74
C TYR A 7 3.46 -17.84 1.73
N LYS A 8 2.25 -17.68 2.17
CA LYS A 8 1.13 -17.64 1.27
C LYS A 8 0.72 -16.21 1.11
N PRO A 9 0.81 -15.67 -0.09
CA PRO A 9 0.36 -14.31 -0.29
C PRO A 9 -1.13 -14.25 0.01
N CYS A 10 -1.49 -13.33 0.86
CA CYS A 10 -2.87 -13.12 1.23
C CYS A 10 -3.38 -11.89 0.51
N GLU A 11 -4.32 -12.09 -0.39
CA GLU A 11 -4.90 -10.99 -1.13
C GLU A 11 -6.13 -10.49 -0.40
N VAL A 12 -6.21 -9.20 -0.24
CA VAL A 12 -7.33 -8.57 0.45
C VAL A 12 -7.74 -7.31 -0.30
N GLU A 13 -8.94 -6.85 -0.03
CA GLU A 13 -9.37 -5.57 -0.57
C GLU A 13 -8.71 -4.45 0.23
N PHE A 14 -8.21 -3.47 -0.46
CA PHE A 14 -7.49 -2.37 0.18
C PHE A 14 -8.35 -1.68 1.23
N GLY A 15 -9.60 -1.42 0.92
CA GLY A 15 -10.48 -0.69 1.82
C GLY A 15 -10.90 -1.46 3.05
N ASN A 16 -11.24 -2.72 2.87
CA ASN A 16 -11.82 -3.50 3.96
C ASN A 16 -10.88 -4.48 4.61
N GLY A 17 -9.87 -4.91 3.90
CA GLY A 17 -8.98 -5.95 4.41
C GLY A 17 -7.67 -5.46 4.96
N LEU A 18 -7.42 -4.17 4.88
CA LEU A 18 -6.13 -3.62 5.27
C LEU A 18 -6.31 -2.50 6.29
N ASN A 19 -5.53 -2.53 7.34
CA ASN A 19 -5.56 -1.48 8.35
C ASN A 19 -4.48 -0.43 8.09
N ILE A 20 -4.71 0.77 8.57
CA ILE A 20 -3.70 1.83 8.46
C ILE A 20 -2.42 1.37 9.15
N GLY A 21 -1.31 1.56 8.47
CA GLY A 21 -0.01 1.12 8.95
C GLY A 21 0.42 -0.23 8.44
N GLU A 22 -0.47 -0.96 7.81
CA GLU A 22 -0.10 -2.25 7.24
C GLU A 22 0.62 -2.08 5.91
N VAL A 23 1.58 -2.95 5.66
CA VAL A 23 2.38 -2.92 4.45
C VAL A 23 1.83 -3.93 3.46
N PHE A 24 1.80 -3.56 2.21
CA PHE A 24 1.24 -4.40 1.17
C PHE A 24 2.01 -4.24 -0.13
N TYR A 25 1.85 -5.23 -1.01
CA TYR A 25 2.40 -5.15 -2.36
C TYR A 25 1.31 -4.68 -3.30
N TYR A 26 1.65 -3.75 -4.17
CA TYR A 26 0.71 -3.23 -5.13
C TYR A 26 1.41 -3.07 -6.47
N ARG A 27 0.73 -3.48 -7.52
CA ARG A 27 1.28 -3.36 -8.87
C ARG A 27 0.66 -2.16 -9.55
N GLY A 28 1.50 -1.22 -9.91
CA GLY A 28 1.04 -0.03 -10.61
C GLY A 28 0.58 -0.35 -12.03
N GLU A 29 -0.32 0.46 -12.54
CA GLU A 29 -0.90 0.25 -13.87
C GLU A 29 0.14 0.36 -14.98
N TYR A 30 1.09 1.23 -14.80
CA TYR A 30 2.02 1.54 -15.88
C TYR A 30 3.29 0.73 -15.86
N ASP A 31 3.75 0.39 -14.70
CA ASP A 31 5.06 -0.26 -14.57
C ASP A 31 5.04 -1.75 -14.49
N ASN A 32 3.89 -2.33 -14.26
CA ASN A 32 3.79 -3.76 -14.07
C ASN A 32 4.74 -4.28 -13.01
N LYS A 33 5.20 -3.38 -12.17
CA LYS A 33 6.17 -3.69 -11.15
C LYS A 33 5.49 -3.70 -9.80
N GLU A 34 5.66 -4.78 -9.08
CA GLU A 34 5.09 -4.88 -7.75
C GLU A 34 5.99 -4.14 -6.79
N GLU A 35 5.45 -3.15 -6.12
CA GLU A 35 6.21 -2.36 -5.17
C GLU A 35 5.57 -2.41 -3.80
N LEU A 36 6.35 -2.06 -2.81
CA LEU A 36 5.93 -2.11 -1.41
C LEU A 36 5.37 -0.76 -0.99
N TYR A 37 4.19 -0.81 -0.41
CA TYR A 37 3.49 0.39 0.05
C TYR A 37 2.99 0.19 1.47
N MET A 38 2.69 1.29 2.15
CA MET A 38 2.05 1.25 3.45
C MET A 38 0.74 2.02 3.36
N LYS A 39 -0.33 1.46 3.92
CA LYS A 39 -1.60 2.15 3.97
C LYS A 39 -1.52 3.26 5.00
N ILE A 40 -1.89 4.47 4.58
CA ILE A 40 -1.89 5.63 5.46
C ILE A 40 -3.31 6.18 5.56
N ARG A 41 -3.51 7.13 6.44
CA ARG A 41 -4.79 7.80 6.57
C ARG A 41 -5.13 8.49 5.25
N TYR A 42 -6.39 8.41 4.86
CA TYR A 42 -6.86 9.05 3.66
C TYR A 42 -6.64 10.56 3.77
N ILE A 43 -6.01 11.12 2.76
CA ILE A 43 -5.76 12.55 2.68
C ILE A 43 -6.39 13.07 1.40
N GLU A 44 -7.14 14.15 1.53
CA GLU A 44 -7.77 14.78 0.40
C GLU A 44 -7.58 16.27 0.52
N TYR A 45 -7.09 16.90 -0.51
CA TYR A 45 -6.97 18.35 -0.50
C TYR A 45 -7.08 18.92 -1.91
N ASP A 46 -7.37 20.20 -1.96
CA ASP A 46 -7.58 20.94 -3.18
C ASP A 46 -6.27 21.60 -3.56
N GLU A 47 -5.64 21.12 -4.60
CA GLU A 47 -4.35 21.69 -5.02
C GLU A 47 -4.53 22.92 -5.88
N CYS A 48 -5.55 22.92 -6.72
CA CYS A 48 -5.95 24.04 -7.53
C CYS A 48 -7.45 24.02 -7.53
N HIS A 49 -8.07 25.14 -7.78
CA HIS A 49 -9.53 25.24 -7.75
C HIS A 49 -10.29 24.18 -8.55
N CYS A 50 -9.60 23.36 -9.27
CA CYS A 50 -10.24 22.37 -10.14
C CYS A 50 -9.91 20.93 -9.81
N ASP A 51 -8.83 20.67 -9.09
CA ASP A 51 -8.35 19.30 -8.89
C ASP A 51 -8.25 18.92 -7.44
N MET A 52 -9.00 17.89 -7.09
CA MET A 52 -8.88 17.30 -5.77
C MET A 52 -7.84 16.20 -5.83
N VAL A 53 -6.85 16.30 -4.97
CA VAL A 53 -5.79 15.32 -4.86
C VAL A 53 -6.07 14.43 -3.68
N ARG A 54 -6.00 13.14 -3.88
CA ARG A 54 -6.29 12.15 -2.85
C ARG A 54 -5.14 11.19 -2.71
N TYR A 55 -4.84 10.83 -1.47
CA TYR A 55 -3.80 9.85 -1.18
C TYR A 55 -4.23 8.96 -0.04
N ASN A 56 -3.86 7.70 -0.10
CA ASN A 56 -4.12 6.77 1.00
C ASN A 56 -3.02 5.72 1.14
N ALA A 57 -1.93 5.86 0.40
CA ALA A 57 -0.81 4.94 0.50
C ALA A 57 0.49 5.65 0.19
N VAL A 58 1.56 5.18 0.77
CA VAL A 58 2.89 5.72 0.54
C VAL A 58 3.80 4.61 0.04
N ASN A 59 4.55 4.90 -1.01
CA ASN A 59 5.54 3.98 -1.55
C ASN A 59 6.75 3.97 -0.61
N LEU A 60 7.12 2.80 -0.14
CA LEU A 60 8.21 2.71 0.84
C LEU A 60 9.59 2.84 0.22
N GLU A 61 9.70 2.75 -1.10
CA GLU A 61 10.98 2.91 -1.75
C GLU A 61 11.36 4.35 -1.99
N ASP A 62 10.40 5.15 -2.44
CA ASP A 62 10.69 6.53 -2.79
C ASP A 62 9.90 7.57 -1.99
N GLY A 63 9.01 7.12 -1.13
CA GLY A 63 8.22 8.02 -0.31
C GLY A 63 7.09 8.72 -1.03
N SER A 64 6.81 8.36 -2.28
CA SER A 64 5.76 9.03 -3.03
C SER A 64 4.38 8.60 -2.52
N LEU A 65 3.43 9.50 -2.60
CA LEU A 65 2.07 9.25 -2.18
C LEU A 65 1.23 8.82 -3.38
N THR A 66 0.30 7.92 -3.15
CA THR A 66 -0.56 7.45 -4.22
C THR A 66 -1.95 7.15 -3.68
N PHE A 67 -2.87 6.92 -4.58
CA PHE A 67 -4.23 6.55 -4.23
C PHE A 67 -4.53 5.15 -4.75
N VAL A 68 -5.04 4.31 -3.87
CA VAL A 68 -5.47 2.95 -4.22
C VAL A 68 -6.96 2.88 -3.94
N ASP A 69 -7.72 2.37 -4.90
CA ASP A 69 -9.16 2.22 -4.72
C ASP A 69 -9.48 1.20 -3.64
N ASP A 70 -10.54 1.44 -2.90
CA ASP A 70 -10.96 0.52 -1.84
C ASP A 70 -11.26 -0.88 -2.38
N ASP A 71 -11.70 -0.95 -3.62
CA ASP A 71 -12.04 -2.22 -4.26
C ASP A 71 -10.84 -2.95 -4.85
N ASP A 72 -9.70 -2.29 -4.91
CA ASP A 72 -8.50 -2.91 -5.47
C ASP A 72 -8.00 -4.01 -4.55
N THR A 73 -7.59 -5.09 -5.17
CA THR A 73 -7.00 -6.22 -4.44
C THR A 73 -5.51 -6.01 -4.30
N VAL A 74 -5.02 -6.12 -3.10
CA VAL A 74 -3.60 -5.98 -2.80
C VAL A 74 -3.12 -7.20 -2.02
N THR A 75 -1.82 -7.43 -2.01
CA THR A 75 -1.24 -8.57 -1.30
C THR A 75 -0.59 -8.08 -0.02
N ILE A 76 -1.01 -8.63 1.10
CA ILE A 76 -0.42 -8.25 2.38
C ILE A 76 1.03 -8.71 2.43
N ALA A 77 1.91 -7.81 2.78
CA ALA A 77 3.31 -8.12 2.96
C ALA A 77 3.56 -8.36 4.43
N ASN A 78 3.86 -9.59 4.78
CA ASN A 78 4.18 -9.92 6.16
C ASN A 78 5.62 -9.55 6.43
N VAL A 79 5.86 -8.27 6.55
CA VAL A 79 7.19 -7.78 6.84
C VAL A 79 7.23 -7.38 8.30
N HIS A 80 8.08 -8.02 9.04
CA HIS A 80 8.35 -7.61 10.40
C HIS A 80 9.71 -6.99 10.45
N ILE A 81 9.81 -5.92 11.18
CA ILE A 81 11.12 -5.44 11.56
C ILE A 81 11.36 -5.97 12.94
N GLU A 82 12.25 -6.94 13.04
CA GLU A 82 12.59 -7.47 14.33
C GLU A 82 13.64 -6.62 14.99
N LYS A 83 13.34 -6.23 16.19
CA LYS A 83 14.33 -5.54 17.00
C LYS A 83 15.09 -6.55 17.80
N ASP A 84 16.35 -6.55 17.63
CA ASP A 84 17.21 -7.39 18.45
C ASP A 84 17.47 -6.76 19.78
#